data_2e4c1a4bae6c81ee41dbca34ea6c908c
#
_entry.id   2e4c1a4bae6c81ee41dbca34ea6c908c
#
_cell.length_a   1.000
_cell.length_b   1.000
_cell.length_c   1.000
_cell.angle_alpha   90.00
_cell.angle_beta   90.00
_cell.angle_gamma   90.00
#
_symmetry.space_group_name_H-M   'P 1'
#
loop_
_entity.id
_entity.type
_entity.pdbx_description
1 polymer ?
#
loop_
_entity_poly.entity_id
_entity_poly.type
_entity_poly.pdbx_seq_one_letter_code
_entity_poly.pdbx_strand_id
1 'polypeptide(L)'
;FLSRQELFLNNDRPMLLSSTVKEDNALLAVDLTNPDLYRDGRIAIPRGSVHVFRSRFLWNGVSYERFRLSNYSLSPVKMTLSIRFEADFADIFEVRGKKRERKGRMLPNVLRKELLVLRYEGLDEVTREARIQFAPEPLEITASQATFDIELDPKGETAVAVMVACDVGDSHRPLLAYDAAMAEAGLAFGAEQTEDCTIQTSNAQFNEWWNRSVLDVRMMVTDTNEGPYPYAGVPWFSTPFGRDGVITALE
;
A
#
# COMPACT_ATOMS: atom_id res chain seq x y z
N PHE A 1 6.53 12.15 -2.29
CA PHE A 1 7.00 10.91 -1.69
C PHE A 1 7.11 9.82 -2.77
N LEU A 2 6.70 8.59 -2.44
CA LEU A 2 6.79 7.48 -3.40
C LEU A 2 5.89 7.74 -4.62
N SER A 3 6.49 7.73 -5.83
CA SER A 3 5.76 7.87 -7.10
C SER A 3 5.53 6.54 -7.80
N ARG A 4 6.26 5.48 -7.40
CA ARG A 4 6.18 4.16 -7.99
C ARG A 4 6.49 3.06 -7.00
N GLN A 5 5.74 1.96 -7.06
CA GLN A 5 6.02 0.69 -6.38
C GLN A 5 5.45 -0.46 -7.21
N GLU A 6 6.31 -1.32 -7.73
CA GLU A 6 5.94 -2.39 -8.64
C GLU A 6 6.59 -3.71 -8.25
N LEU A 7 5.84 -4.80 -8.42
CA LEU A 7 6.29 -6.17 -8.18
C LEU A 7 6.72 -6.84 -9.49
N PHE A 8 7.82 -7.58 -9.44
CA PHE A 8 8.33 -8.40 -10.53
C PHE A 8 8.72 -9.80 -10.04
N LEU A 9 8.49 -10.80 -10.90
CA LEU A 9 8.92 -12.19 -10.74
C LEU A 9 9.90 -12.51 -11.89
N ASN A 10 11.18 -12.79 -11.60
CA ASN A 10 12.25 -12.92 -12.60
C ASN A 10 12.27 -11.79 -13.64
N ASN A 11 12.04 -10.55 -13.22
CA ASN A 11 11.89 -9.35 -14.05
C ASN A 11 10.60 -9.23 -14.87
N ASP A 12 9.70 -10.20 -14.86
CA ASP A 12 8.40 -10.12 -15.50
C ASP A 12 7.32 -9.63 -14.53
N ARG A 13 6.36 -8.88 -15.04
CA ARG A 13 5.21 -8.46 -14.22
C ARG A 13 4.28 -9.65 -13.99
N PRO A 14 3.81 -9.88 -12.77
CA PRO A 14 2.78 -10.88 -12.52
C PRO A 14 1.48 -10.53 -13.24
N MET A 15 0.70 -11.53 -13.55
CA MET A 15 -0.60 -11.41 -14.20
C MET A 15 -1.69 -11.24 -13.15
N LEU A 16 -2.58 -10.28 -13.35
CA LEU A 16 -3.73 -10.06 -12.49
C LEU A 16 -4.78 -11.15 -12.71
N LEU A 17 -5.25 -11.78 -11.65
CA LEU A 17 -6.38 -12.71 -11.64
C LEU A 17 -7.64 -12.01 -11.10
N SER A 18 -7.55 -11.39 -9.93
CA SER A 18 -8.65 -10.65 -9.33
C SER A 18 -8.13 -9.50 -8.44
N SER A 19 -8.98 -8.51 -8.20
CA SER A 19 -8.72 -7.52 -7.16
C SER A 19 -10.03 -7.07 -6.52
N THR A 20 -10.00 -6.93 -5.21
CA THR A 20 -11.16 -6.48 -4.44
C THR A 20 -10.70 -5.64 -3.24
N VAL A 21 -11.54 -4.70 -2.85
CA VAL A 21 -11.44 -4.05 -1.54
C VAL A 21 -12.45 -4.73 -0.63
N LYS A 22 -12.05 -5.11 0.57
CA LYS A 22 -12.97 -5.68 1.55
C LYS A 22 -14.14 -4.74 1.81
N GLU A 23 -15.25 -5.30 2.25
CA GLU A 23 -16.48 -4.55 2.53
C GLU A 23 -16.27 -3.42 3.54
N ASP A 24 -15.36 -3.61 4.49
CA ASP A 24 -14.97 -2.64 5.52
C ASP A 24 -13.97 -1.56 5.06
N ASN A 25 -13.64 -1.48 3.77
CA ASN A 25 -12.59 -0.61 3.21
C ASN A 25 -11.18 -0.79 3.82
N ALA A 26 -11.00 -1.72 4.73
CA ALA A 26 -9.77 -1.85 5.49
C ALA A 26 -8.64 -2.50 4.71
N LEU A 27 -8.94 -3.37 3.73
CA LEU A 27 -7.95 -4.17 3.03
C LEU A 27 -8.20 -4.24 1.53
N LEU A 28 -7.20 -3.86 0.75
CA LEU A 28 -7.10 -4.21 -0.68
C LEU A 28 -6.49 -5.61 -0.80
N ALA A 29 -7.22 -6.52 -1.41
CA ALA A 29 -6.78 -7.88 -1.73
C ALA A 29 -6.65 -8.07 -3.24
N VAL A 30 -5.51 -8.57 -3.70
CA VAL A 30 -5.21 -8.78 -5.12
C VAL A 30 -4.62 -10.17 -5.32
N ASP A 31 -5.23 -10.95 -6.19
CA ASP A 31 -4.73 -12.24 -6.62
C ASP A 31 -3.97 -12.10 -7.91
N LEU A 32 -2.73 -12.55 -7.91
CA LEU A 32 -1.81 -12.50 -9.04
C LEU A 32 -1.24 -13.90 -9.32
N THR A 33 -0.71 -14.09 -10.51
CA THR A 33 0.04 -15.31 -10.84
C THR A 33 1.23 -15.00 -11.74
N ASN A 34 2.20 -15.90 -11.82
CA ASN A 34 3.33 -15.75 -12.71
C ASN A 34 2.93 -15.94 -14.18
N PRO A 35 3.49 -15.17 -15.14
CA PRO A 35 3.55 -15.56 -16.53
C PRO A 35 4.49 -16.76 -16.74
N ASP A 36 4.69 -17.21 -17.98
CA ASP A 36 5.79 -18.14 -18.28
C ASP A 36 7.12 -17.47 -17.97
N LEU A 37 7.87 -18.03 -17.01
CA LEU A 37 9.18 -17.52 -16.64
C LEU A 37 10.28 -18.36 -17.30
N TYR A 38 11.16 -17.69 -18.03
CA TYR A 38 12.17 -18.31 -18.85
C TYR A 38 13.54 -18.38 -18.17
N ARG A 39 14.27 -19.47 -18.43
CA ARG A 39 15.70 -19.61 -18.12
C ARG A 39 16.37 -20.25 -19.31
N ASP A 40 17.44 -19.64 -19.82
CA ASP A 40 18.19 -20.11 -20.99
C ASP A 40 17.30 -20.42 -22.22
N GLY A 41 16.30 -19.56 -22.47
CA GLY A 41 15.39 -19.68 -23.62
C GLY A 41 14.32 -20.77 -23.50
N ARG A 42 14.20 -21.43 -22.35
CA ARG A 42 13.18 -22.45 -22.05
C ARG A 42 12.27 -21.99 -20.91
N ILE A 43 11.03 -22.42 -20.94
CA ILE A 43 10.10 -22.20 -19.82
C ILE A 43 10.62 -22.99 -18.62
N ALA A 44 11.08 -22.27 -17.59
CA ALA A 44 11.54 -22.85 -16.33
C ALA A 44 10.40 -22.98 -15.33
N ILE A 45 9.50 -22.00 -15.29
CA ILE A 45 8.31 -22.00 -14.44
C ILE A 45 7.12 -21.66 -15.33
N PRO A 46 6.23 -22.64 -15.62
CA PRO A 46 5.04 -22.40 -16.44
C PRO A 46 4.09 -21.37 -15.80
N ARG A 47 3.37 -20.65 -16.63
CA ARG A 47 2.31 -19.73 -16.22
C ARG A 47 1.33 -20.41 -15.27
N GLY A 48 0.94 -19.71 -14.20
CA GLY A 48 -0.03 -20.21 -13.23
C GLY A 48 0.54 -21.18 -12.21
N SER A 49 1.86 -21.42 -12.20
CA SER A 49 2.51 -22.31 -11.20
C SER A 49 2.58 -21.68 -9.81
N VAL A 50 2.75 -20.37 -9.73
CA VAL A 50 2.87 -19.62 -8.47
C VAL A 50 1.73 -18.63 -8.36
N HIS A 51 0.99 -18.71 -7.29
CA HIS A 51 0.00 -17.71 -6.90
C HIS A 51 0.65 -16.69 -5.96
N VAL A 52 0.34 -15.41 -6.15
CA VAL A 52 0.77 -14.33 -5.27
C VAL A 52 -0.46 -13.61 -4.75
N PHE A 53 -0.74 -13.79 -3.47
CA PHE A 53 -1.76 -13.01 -2.78
C PHE A 53 -1.13 -11.74 -2.23
N ARG A 54 -1.51 -10.62 -2.81
CA ARG A 54 -1.09 -9.28 -2.40
C ARG A 54 -2.17 -8.66 -1.53
N SER A 55 -1.83 -8.30 -0.31
CA SER A 55 -2.72 -7.61 0.62
C SER A 55 -2.11 -6.28 1.05
N ARG A 56 -2.91 -5.21 1.01
CA ARG A 56 -2.47 -3.85 1.40
C ARG A 56 -3.50 -3.17 2.27
N PHE A 57 -3.05 -2.49 3.31
CA PHE A 57 -3.86 -1.62 4.15
C PHE A 57 -3.05 -0.40 4.59
N LEU A 58 -3.77 0.61 5.09
CA LEU A 58 -3.19 1.83 5.66
C LEU A 58 -3.50 1.87 7.16
N TRP A 59 -2.50 2.14 7.96
CA TRP A 59 -2.65 2.30 9.40
C TRP A 59 -1.69 3.35 9.94
N ASN A 60 -2.20 4.32 10.70
CA ASN A 60 -1.41 5.41 11.30
C ASN A 60 -0.46 6.12 10.31
N GLY A 61 -0.93 6.35 9.08
CA GLY A 61 -0.17 7.02 8.02
C GLY A 61 0.97 6.18 7.44
N VAL A 62 0.98 4.88 7.68
CA VAL A 62 1.92 3.91 7.10
C VAL A 62 1.15 2.96 6.18
N SER A 63 1.70 2.69 4.99
CA SER A 63 1.21 1.65 4.08
C SER A 63 1.88 0.33 4.42
N TYR A 64 1.07 -0.67 4.73
CA TYR A 64 1.50 -2.04 4.98
C TYR A 64 1.08 -2.92 3.82
N GLU A 65 2.02 -3.63 3.23
CA GLU A 65 1.78 -4.53 2.11
C GLU A 65 2.45 -5.86 2.33
N ARG A 66 1.78 -6.96 1.97
CA ARG A 66 2.35 -8.31 2.03
C ARG A 66 2.07 -9.06 0.74
N PHE A 67 3.08 -9.71 0.23
CA PHE A 67 3.04 -10.65 -0.89
C PHE A 67 3.23 -12.06 -0.34
N ARG A 68 2.17 -12.86 -0.30
CA ARG A 68 2.23 -14.29 0.03
C ARG A 68 2.29 -15.08 -1.26
N LEU A 69 3.35 -15.85 -1.42
CA LEU A 69 3.60 -16.68 -2.59
C LEU A 69 3.32 -18.14 -2.26
N SER A 70 2.55 -18.82 -3.08
CA SER A 70 2.19 -20.24 -2.92
C SER A 70 2.51 -21.00 -4.21
N ASN A 71 3.24 -22.11 -4.10
CA ASN A 71 3.58 -22.96 -5.23
C ASN A 71 2.49 -24.03 -5.46
N TYR A 72 1.75 -23.90 -6.57
CA TYR A 72 0.73 -24.88 -6.96
C TYR A 72 1.25 -25.95 -7.94
N SER A 73 2.52 -25.87 -8.35
CA SER A 73 3.13 -26.89 -9.20
C SER A 73 3.52 -28.13 -8.38
N LEU A 74 3.83 -29.22 -9.11
CA LEU A 74 4.31 -30.48 -8.52
C LEU A 74 5.85 -30.50 -8.36
N SER A 75 6.53 -29.45 -8.75
CA SER A 75 7.99 -29.32 -8.69
C SER A 75 8.41 -28.13 -7.82
N PRO A 76 9.57 -28.17 -7.20
CA PRO A 76 10.13 -27.00 -6.52
C PRO A 76 10.30 -25.82 -7.49
N VAL A 77 10.04 -24.61 -7.02
CA VAL A 77 10.19 -23.38 -7.76
C VAL A 77 11.29 -22.53 -7.14
N LYS A 78 12.22 -22.06 -8.00
CA LYS A 78 13.24 -21.09 -7.62
C LYS A 78 13.14 -19.88 -8.53
N MET A 79 12.89 -18.71 -7.95
CA MET A 79 12.74 -17.47 -8.68
C MET A 79 13.16 -16.27 -7.83
N THR A 80 13.35 -15.14 -8.51
CA THR A 80 13.62 -13.87 -7.86
C THR A 80 12.33 -13.05 -7.78
N LEU A 81 12.02 -12.54 -6.60
CA LEU A 81 11.00 -11.50 -6.40
C LEU A 81 11.71 -10.16 -6.28
N SER A 82 11.31 -9.18 -7.08
CA SER A 82 11.85 -7.83 -7.00
C SER A 82 10.73 -6.81 -6.80
N ILE A 83 10.98 -5.85 -5.91
CA ILE A 83 10.09 -4.71 -5.70
C ILE A 83 10.86 -3.47 -6.15
N ARG A 84 10.37 -2.81 -7.21
CA ARG A 84 10.95 -1.57 -7.74
C ARG A 84 10.15 -0.38 -7.23
N PHE A 85 10.87 0.68 -6.90
CA PHE A 85 10.28 1.89 -6.34
C PHE A 85 11.02 3.14 -6.82
N GLU A 86 10.27 4.24 -6.88
CA GLU A 86 10.79 5.58 -7.19
C GLU A 86 10.15 6.59 -6.25
N ALA A 87 10.86 7.67 -5.95
CA ALA A 87 10.35 8.80 -5.19
C ALA A 87 10.73 10.11 -5.91
N ASP A 88 9.74 10.83 -6.34
CA ASP A 88 9.91 12.12 -7.04
C ASP A 88 9.61 13.33 -6.14
N PHE A 89 9.01 13.08 -4.97
CA PHE A 89 8.53 14.09 -4.02
C PHE A 89 7.72 15.22 -4.68
N ALA A 90 7.07 14.91 -5.82
CA ALA A 90 6.19 15.83 -6.49
C ALA A 90 5.01 16.24 -5.61
N ASP A 91 4.66 17.52 -5.63
CA ASP A 91 3.44 18.00 -4.99
C ASP A 91 2.20 17.69 -5.86
N ILE A 92 0.99 17.84 -5.29
CA ILE A 92 -0.25 17.52 -5.99
C ILE A 92 -0.44 18.34 -7.28
N PHE A 93 0.06 19.56 -7.34
CA PHE A 93 -0.04 20.38 -8.54
C PHE A 93 0.92 19.91 -9.63
N GLU A 94 2.11 19.43 -9.26
CA GLU A 94 3.05 18.81 -10.20
C GLU A 94 2.48 17.51 -10.77
N VAL A 95 1.88 16.66 -9.91
CA VAL A 95 1.18 15.43 -10.34
C VAL A 95 0.06 15.76 -11.34
N ARG A 96 -0.59 16.91 -11.19
CA ARG A 96 -1.61 17.42 -12.11
C ARG A 96 -1.04 18.14 -13.35
N GLY A 97 0.27 18.11 -13.55
CA GLY A 97 0.94 18.63 -14.73
C GLY A 97 1.46 20.07 -14.62
N LYS A 98 1.38 20.73 -13.46
CA LYS A 98 1.98 22.04 -13.25
C LYS A 98 3.49 21.90 -13.19
N LYS A 99 4.18 22.62 -14.06
CA LYS A 99 5.65 22.71 -14.02
C LYS A 99 6.09 23.71 -12.94
N ARG A 100 7.06 23.30 -12.11
CA ARG A 100 7.70 24.17 -11.13
C ARG A 100 8.98 24.75 -11.72
N GLU A 101 9.17 26.06 -11.58
CA GLU A 101 10.41 26.72 -12.00
C GLU A 101 11.58 26.34 -11.08
N ARG A 102 11.29 26.11 -9.80
CA ARG A 102 12.27 25.72 -8.78
C ARG A 102 11.73 24.54 -7.98
N LYS A 103 12.61 23.63 -7.64
CA LYS A 103 12.36 22.48 -6.77
C LYS A 103 13.38 22.46 -5.66
N GLY A 104 13.09 21.73 -4.59
CA GLY A 104 14.07 21.36 -3.58
C GLY A 104 15.14 20.42 -4.16
N ARG A 105 15.84 19.75 -3.30
CA ARG A 105 16.95 18.84 -3.68
C ARG A 105 16.78 17.46 -3.08
N MET A 106 17.15 16.44 -3.83
CA MET A 106 17.31 15.09 -3.30
C MET A 106 18.53 15.08 -2.38
N LEU A 107 18.36 14.46 -1.21
CA LEU A 107 19.44 14.22 -0.26
C LEU A 107 19.98 12.78 -0.44
N PRO A 108 21.18 12.47 0.06
CA PRO A 108 21.72 11.12 0.03
C PRO A 108 20.75 10.14 0.70
N ASN A 109 20.50 9.02 0.02
CA ASN A 109 19.68 7.93 0.55
C ASN A 109 20.39 7.24 1.72
N VAL A 110 19.60 6.71 2.67
CA VAL A 110 20.12 5.84 3.72
C VAL A 110 19.73 4.40 3.41
N LEU A 111 20.74 3.55 3.27
CA LEU A 111 20.57 2.13 3.00
C LEU A 111 21.04 1.34 4.23
N ARG A 112 20.16 0.45 4.72
CA ARG A 112 20.45 -0.55 5.74
C ARG A 112 20.00 -1.91 5.22
N LYS A 113 20.27 -2.99 5.96
CA LYS A 113 19.94 -4.35 5.52
C LYS A 113 18.47 -4.55 5.10
N GLU A 114 17.55 -3.96 5.85
CA GLU A 114 16.10 -4.13 5.66
C GLU A 114 15.36 -2.81 5.43
N LEU A 115 16.10 -1.68 5.36
CA LEU A 115 15.51 -0.34 5.31
C LEU A 115 16.20 0.52 4.25
N LEU A 116 15.38 1.14 3.40
CA LEU A 116 15.77 2.26 2.54
C LEU A 116 15.05 3.52 2.99
N VAL A 117 15.80 4.64 3.07
CA VAL A 117 15.22 5.96 3.26
C VAL A 117 15.57 6.84 2.06
N LEU A 118 14.56 7.22 1.29
CA LEU A 118 14.65 8.20 0.21
C LEU A 118 14.34 9.58 0.80
N ARG A 119 15.18 10.58 0.52
CA ARG A 119 15.18 11.86 1.23
C ARG A 119 15.15 13.04 0.28
N TYR A 120 14.39 14.05 0.65
CA TYR A 120 14.23 15.28 -0.13
C TYR A 120 14.10 16.48 0.80
N GLU A 121 14.82 17.56 0.51
CA GLU A 121 14.68 18.85 1.18
C GLU A 121 13.90 19.79 0.27
N GLY A 122 12.76 20.25 0.73
CA GLY A 122 11.91 21.20 0.01
C GLY A 122 12.51 22.60 -0.07
N LEU A 123 11.86 23.49 -0.84
CA LEU A 123 12.21 24.94 -0.87
C LEU A 123 11.89 25.64 0.46
N ASP A 124 11.11 25.00 1.30
CA ASP A 124 10.75 25.40 2.67
C ASP A 124 11.75 24.91 3.71
N GLU A 125 12.89 24.35 3.26
CA GLU A 125 13.96 23.78 4.10
C GLU A 125 13.48 22.59 4.98
N VAL A 126 12.27 22.08 4.72
CA VAL A 126 11.73 20.91 5.43
C VAL A 126 12.17 19.64 4.74
N THR A 127 12.76 18.72 5.51
CA THR A 127 13.11 17.38 5.03
C THR A 127 11.87 16.52 4.95
N ARG A 128 11.74 15.78 3.86
CA ARG A 128 10.71 14.76 3.61
C ARG A 128 11.38 13.43 3.36
N GLU A 129 10.89 12.38 4.01
CA GLU A 129 11.48 11.05 3.93
C GLU A 129 10.42 10.02 3.55
N ALA A 130 10.74 9.17 2.56
CA ALA A 130 10.01 7.94 2.31
C ALA A 130 10.85 6.79 2.86
N ARG A 131 10.42 6.22 3.99
CA ARG A 131 11.07 5.08 4.63
C ARG A 131 10.39 3.80 4.17
N ILE A 132 11.15 2.90 3.57
CA ILE A 132 10.68 1.62 3.03
C ILE A 132 11.40 0.51 3.78
N GLN A 133 10.67 -0.21 4.62
CA GLN A 133 11.17 -1.36 5.37
C GLN A 133 10.64 -2.66 4.79
N PHE A 134 11.48 -3.68 4.80
CA PHE A 134 11.19 -5.00 4.26
C PHE A 134 11.28 -6.08 5.35
N ALA A 135 10.46 -7.10 5.23
CA ALA A 135 10.52 -8.32 6.03
C ALA A 135 10.14 -9.54 5.16
N PRO A 136 11.01 -10.57 5.07
CA PRO A 136 12.35 -10.66 5.64
C PRO A 136 13.35 -9.67 5.01
N GLU A 137 14.61 -9.69 5.51
CA GLU A 137 15.72 -8.97 4.91
C GLU A 137 15.88 -9.35 3.41
N PRO A 138 15.94 -8.37 2.47
CA PRO A 138 16.19 -8.66 1.07
C PRO A 138 17.61 -9.21 0.86
N LEU A 139 17.78 -10.02 -0.20
CA LEU A 139 19.11 -10.44 -0.66
C LEU A 139 19.97 -9.23 -1.05
N GLU A 140 19.34 -8.27 -1.71
CA GLU A 140 19.97 -7.02 -2.14
C GLU A 140 18.96 -5.87 -2.07
N ILE A 141 19.46 -4.70 -1.64
CA ILE A 141 18.70 -3.46 -1.64
C ILE A 141 19.52 -2.35 -2.29
N THR A 142 18.91 -1.66 -3.23
CA THR A 142 19.46 -0.50 -3.93
C THR A 142 18.58 0.72 -3.71
N ALA A 143 18.95 1.87 -4.27
CA ALA A 143 18.11 3.08 -4.23
C ALA A 143 16.76 2.97 -4.96
N SER A 144 16.56 1.94 -5.79
CA SER A 144 15.37 1.77 -6.64
C SER A 144 14.76 0.37 -6.64
N GLN A 145 15.38 -0.60 -5.96
CA GLN A 145 14.94 -1.99 -5.98
C GLN A 145 15.35 -2.73 -4.72
N ALA A 146 14.47 -3.58 -4.23
CA ALA A 146 14.78 -4.64 -3.28
C ALA A 146 14.54 -6.01 -3.95
N THR A 147 15.44 -6.97 -3.73
CA THR A 147 15.45 -8.27 -4.40
C THR A 147 15.46 -9.38 -3.35
N PHE A 148 14.65 -10.41 -3.58
CA PHE A 148 14.51 -11.58 -2.70
C PHE A 148 14.67 -12.85 -3.52
N ASP A 149 15.46 -13.80 -3.03
CA ASP A 149 15.47 -15.16 -3.56
C ASP A 149 14.33 -15.96 -2.94
N ILE A 150 13.48 -16.51 -3.81
CA ILE A 150 12.31 -17.29 -3.42
C ILE A 150 12.51 -18.73 -3.84
N GLU A 151 12.53 -19.61 -2.87
CA GLU A 151 12.53 -21.07 -3.05
C GLU A 151 11.28 -21.66 -2.40
N LEU A 152 10.47 -22.37 -3.17
CA LEU A 152 9.22 -22.95 -2.73
C LEU A 152 9.16 -24.43 -3.12
N ASP A 153 9.06 -25.31 -2.16
CA ASP A 153 8.69 -26.70 -2.40
C ASP A 153 7.28 -26.82 -2.99
N PRO A 154 6.91 -27.95 -3.58
CA PRO A 154 5.53 -28.21 -3.99
C PRO A 154 4.56 -27.96 -2.83
N LYS A 155 3.53 -27.13 -3.06
CA LYS A 155 2.58 -26.66 -2.03
C LYS A 155 3.20 -25.81 -0.91
N GLY A 156 4.47 -25.43 -1.03
CA GLY A 156 5.15 -24.52 -0.09
C GLY A 156 4.67 -23.09 -0.25
N GLU A 157 4.80 -22.33 0.84
CA GLU A 157 4.43 -20.92 0.90
C GLU A 157 5.54 -20.10 1.55
N THR A 158 5.64 -18.84 1.15
CA THR A 158 6.46 -17.81 1.80
C THR A 158 5.78 -16.45 1.69
N ALA A 159 6.26 -15.47 2.44
CA ALA A 159 5.73 -14.13 2.38
C ALA A 159 6.85 -13.08 2.47
N VAL A 160 6.65 -11.98 1.74
CA VAL A 160 7.46 -10.76 1.82
C VAL A 160 6.54 -9.61 2.20
N ALA A 161 6.91 -8.85 3.22
CA ALA A 161 6.18 -7.66 3.65
C ALA A 161 6.99 -6.39 3.34
N VAL A 162 6.27 -5.32 3.03
CA VAL A 162 6.81 -3.97 2.76
C VAL A 162 6.02 -2.97 3.56
N MET A 163 6.69 -2.16 4.35
CA MET A 163 6.12 -1.08 5.12
C MET A 163 6.67 0.26 4.60
N VAL A 164 5.77 1.18 4.27
CA VAL A 164 6.16 2.50 3.73
C VAL A 164 5.58 3.60 4.59
N ALA A 165 6.46 4.38 5.23
CA ALA A 165 6.10 5.61 5.93
C ALA A 165 6.56 6.84 5.14
N CYS A 166 5.72 7.87 5.14
CA CYS A 166 6.01 9.18 4.54
C CYS A 166 6.10 10.20 5.69
N ASP A 167 7.31 10.64 6.01
CA ASP A 167 7.58 11.53 7.14
C ASP A 167 7.92 12.94 6.67
N VAL A 168 7.57 13.92 7.48
CA VAL A 168 7.80 15.36 7.24
C VAL A 168 8.47 15.98 8.46
N GLY A 169 9.60 16.62 8.27
CA GLY A 169 10.39 17.20 9.36
C GLY A 169 10.86 16.12 10.33
N ASP A 170 10.76 16.40 11.62
CA ASP A 170 11.21 15.51 12.71
C ASP A 170 10.15 14.47 13.13
N SER A 171 8.99 14.46 12.47
CA SER A 171 7.91 13.53 12.78
C SER A 171 8.14 12.18 12.10
N HIS A 172 8.57 11.18 12.85
CA HIS A 172 8.76 9.82 12.35
C HIS A 172 7.68 8.88 12.89
N ARG A 173 6.92 8.27 11.97
CA ARG A 173 5.92 7.27 12.31
C ARG A 173 6.58 5.94 12.67
N PRO A 174 6.12 5.22 13.71
CA PRO A 174 6.63 3.89 13.99
C PRO A 174 6.28 2.92 12.85
N LEU A 175 7.25 2.13 12.41
CA LEU A 175 7.04 1.01 11.49
C LEU A 175 6.84 -0.26 12.31
N LEU A 176 5.61 -0.76 12.35
CA LEU A 176 5.28 -2.01 13.01
C LEU A 176 5.50 -3.19 12.04
N ALA A 177 5.63 -4.40 12.57
CA ALA A 177 5.51 -5.59 11.75
C ALA A 177 4.09 -5.69 11.16
N TYR A 178 3.98 -6.23 9.94
CA TYR A 178 2.70 -6.32 9.22
C TYR A 178 1.55 -6.90 10.06
N ASP A 179 1.79 -8.00 10.76
CA ASP A 179 0.74 -8.68 11.54
C ASP A 179 0.35 -7.90 12.82
N ALA A 180 1.31 -7.20 13.43
CA ALA A 180 1.04 -6.32 14.56
C ALA A 180 0.18 -5.12 14.14
N ALA A 181 0.55 -4.46 13.04
CA ALA A 181 -0.22 -3.34 12.48
C ALA A 181 -1.63 -3.77 12.05
N MET A 182 -1.78 -4.97 11.45
CA MET A 182 -3.08 -5.53 11.07
C MET A 182 -3.96 -5.78 12.29
N ALA A 183 -3.40 -6.31 13.37
CA ALA A 183 -4.12 -6.55 14.60
C ALA A 183 -4.59 -5.25 15.26
N GLU A 184 -3.72 -4.23 15.35
CA GLU A 184 -4.07 -2.91 15.89
C GLU A 184 -5.18 -2.24 15.05
N ALA A 185 -5.03 -2.24 13.71
CA ALA A 185 -6.03 -1.70 12.81
C ALA A 185 -7.38 -2.40 12.98
N GLY A 186 -7.38 -3.74 13.06
CA GLY A 186 -8.60 -4.53 13.25
C GLY A 186 -9.32 -4.22 14.56
N LEU A 187 -8.59 -4.00 15.65
CA LEU A 187 -9.16 -3.61 16.94
C LEU A 187 -9.77 -2.20 16.89
N ALA A 188 -9.10 -1.24 16.25
CA ALA A 188 -9.60 0.12 16.11
C ALA A 188 -10.87 0.17 15.24
N PHE A 189 -10.88 -0.48 14.07
CA PHE A 189 -12.06 -0.56 13.21
C PHE A 189 -13.24 -1.25 13.90
N GLY A 190 -13.00 -2.32 14.67
CA GLY A 190 -14.04 -3.01 15.42
C GLY A 190 -14.66 -2.14 16.51
N ALA A 191 -13.87 -1.31 17.18
CA ALA A 191 -14.36 -0.40 18.22
C ALA A 191 -15.24 0.73 17.62
N GLU A 192 -14.84 1.29 16.48
CA GLU A 192 -15.59 2.36 15.79
C GLU A 192 -16.94 1.88 15.23
N GLN A 193 -17.05 0.62 14.77
CA GLN A 193 -18.29 0.07 14.23
C GLN A 193 -19.44 -0.03 15.25
N THR A 194 -19.15 -0.02 16.54
CA THR A 194 -20.19 -0.14 17.58
C THR A 194 -21.02 1.14 17.79
N GLU A 195 -20.56 2.27 17.27
CA GLU A 195 -21.22 3.58 17.42
C GLU A 195 -22.11 3.98 16.24
N ASP A 196 -22.16 3.15 15.19
CA ASP A 196 -22.91 3.48 13.97
C ASP A 196 -24.41 3.25 14.06
N CYS A 197 -25.12 4.13 13.36
CA CYS A 197 -26.51 3.87 13.01
C CYS A 197 -26.59 2.71 12.01
N THR A 198 -27.24 1.62 12.38
CA THR A 198 -27.45 0.47 11.51
C THR A 198 -28.87 0.48 10.93
N ILE A 199 -28.98 0.34 9.61
CA ILE A 199 -30.26 0.14 8.92
C ILE A 199 -30.25 -1.27 8.35
N GLN A 200 -31.30 -2.04 8.68
CA GLN A 200 -31.51 -3.37 8.14
C GLN A 200 -32.92 -3.49 7.51
N THR A 201 -32.95 -3.90 6.26
CA THR A 201 -34.17 -4.10 5.48
C THR A 201 -34.23 -5.54 4.96
N SER A 202 -35.39 -5.91 4.37
CA SER A 202 -35.54 -7.20 3.68
C SER A 202 -34.79 -7.29 2.35
N ASN A 203 -34.20 -6.19 1.86
CA ASN A 203 -33.44 -6.14 0.63
C ASN A 203 -31.95 -6.22 0.95
N ALA A 204 -31.31 -7.37 0.72
CA ALA A 204 -29.89 -7.61 1.00
C ALA A 204 -28.98 -6.62 0.22
N GLN A 205 -29.30 -6.34 -1.05
CA GLN A 205 -28.51 -5.43 -1.88
C GLN A 205 -28.54 -3.98 -1.36
N PHE A 206 -29.69 -3.53 -0.84
CA PHE A 206 -29.79 -2.23 -0.20
C PHE A 206 -28.95 -2.18 1.08
N ASN A 207 -28.97 -3.24 1.90
CA ASN A 207 -28.20 -3.30 3.13
C ASN A 207 -26.68 -3.26 2.84
N GLU A 208 -26.22 -3.99 1.82
CA GLU A 208 -24.81 -3.93 1.38
C GLU A 208 -24.43 -2.53 0.90
N TRP A 209 -25.25 -1.91 0.07
CA TRP A 209 -25.05 -0.55 -0.42
C TRP A 209 -24.99 0.47 0.73
N TRP A 210 -25.92 0.38 1.68
CA TRP A 210 -25.96 1.24 2.86
C TRP A 210 -24.70 1.11 3.70
N ASN A 211 -24.33 -0.11 4.08
CA ASN A 211 -23.13 -0.38 4.86
C ASN A 211 -21.89 0.15 4.17
N ARG A 212 -21.78 -0.04 2.86
CA ARG A 212 -20.65 0.48 2.09
C ARG A 212 -20.61 2.01 2.11
N SER A 213 -21.76 2.68 1.96
CA SER A 213 -21.83 4.14 1.98
C SER A 213 -21.39 4.73 3.32
N VAL A 214 -21.80 4.11 4.43
CA VAL A 214 -21.36 4.52 5.79
C VAL A 214 -19.84 4.41 5.93
N LEU A 215 -19.26 3.31 5.49
CA LEU A 215 -17.81 3.09 5.55
C LEU A 215 -17.04 4.04 4.63
N ASP A 216 -17.58 4.37 3.46
CA ASP A 216 -16.98 5.34 2.54
C ASP A 216 -16.99 6.75 3.15
N VAL A 217 -18.04 7.16 3.85
CA VAL A 217 -18.10 8.44 4.58
C VAL A 217 -17.06 8.44 5.71
N ARG A 218 -16.98 7.38 6.51
CA ARG A 218 -15.97 7.25 7.57
C ARG A 218 -14.55 7.40 7.06
N MET A 219 -14.23 6.78 5.95
CA MET A 219 -12.90 6.90 5.33
C MET A 219 -12.54 8.35 4.99
N MET A 220 -13.53 9.22 4.79
CA MET A 220 -13.34 10.65 4.51
C MET A 220 -13.22 11.50 5.78
N VAL A 221 -13.64 11.00 6.94
CA VAL A 221 -13.53 11.73 8.20
C VAL A 221 -12.07 11.82 8.62
N THR A 222 -11.62 13.02 8.89
CA THR A 222 -10.25 13.34 9.28
C THR A 222 -10.27 14.12 10.57
N ASP A 223 -9.43 13.73 11.53
CA ASP A 223 -9.22 14.48 12.75
C ASP A 223 -8.55 15.80 12.47
N THR A 224 -9.19 16.89 12.88
CA THR A 224 -8.67 18.25 12.78
C THR A 224 -8.53 18.86 14.18
N ASN A 225 -7.87 20.00 14.28
CA ASN A 225 -7.75 20.71 15.55
C ASN A 225 -9.12 21.15 16.13
N GLU A 226 -10.16 21.23 15.30
CA GLU A 226 -11.53 21.61 15.65
C GLU A 226 -12.44 20.39 15.86
N GLY A 227 -11.91 19.17 15.70
CA GLY A 227 -12.63 17.91 15.78
C GLY A 227 -12.70 17.16 14.45
N PRO A 228 -13.40 16.00 14.42
CA PRO A 228 -13.57 15.20 13.20
C PRO A 228 -14.33 15.98 12.12
N TYR A 229 -13.84 15.95 10.90
CA TYR A 229 -14.47 16.63 9.77
C TYR A 229 -14.38 15.78 8.49
N PRO A 230 -15.47 15.62 7.71
CA PRO A 230 -15.42 14.88 6.45
C PRO A 230 -14.69 15.70 5.38
N TYR A 231 -13.55 15.20 4.92
CA TYR A 231 -12.81 15.80 3.83
C TYR A 231 -13.46 15.45 2.50
N ALA A 232 -13.48 16.42 1.59
CA ALA A 232 -13.95 16.23 0.23
C ALA A 232 -12.82 16.47 -0.80
N GLY A 233 -13.10 16.20 -2.07
CA GLY A 233 -12.19 16.45 -3.18
C GLY A 233 -11.07 15.42 -3.35
N VAL A 234 -11.16 14.28 -2.69
CA VAL A 234 -10.21 13.14 -2.83
C VAL A 234 -10.21 12.65 -4.28
N PRO A 235 -9.05 12.32 -4.88
CA PRO A 235 -7.71 12.38 -4.30
C PRO A 235 -6.99 13.71 -4.51
N TRP A 236 -7.58 14.65 -5.27
CA TRP A 236 -6.87 15.82 -5.81
C TRP A 236 -6.78 17.00 -4.84
N PHE A 237 -7.82 17.25 -4.08
CA PHE A 237 -7.91 18.36 -3.12
C PHE A 237 -8.55 17.88 -1.81
N SER A 238 -7.98 16.85 -1.21
CA SER A 238 -8.46 16.36 0.07
C SER A 238 -8.31 17.46 1.14
N THR A 239 -9.44 18.09 1.45
CA THR A 239 -9.48 19.27 2.35
C THR A 239 -10.90 19.47 2.89
N PRO A 240 -11.08 20.23 3.99
CA PRO A 240 -12.40 20.60 4.46
C PRO A 240 -13.07 21.59 3.50
N PHE A 241 -14.16 21.15 2.86
CA PHE A 241 -15.06 22.00 2.08
C PHE A 241 -16.33 22.25 2.89
N GLY A 242 -16.66 23.52 3.15
CA GLY A 242 -17.81 23.88 3.99
C GLY A 242 -19.14 23.33 3.46
N ARG A 243 -19.41 23.42 2.16
CA ARG A 243 -20.63 22.90 1.56
C ARG A 243 -20.76 21.39 1.72
N ASP A 244 -19.71 20.68 1.36
CA ASP A 244 -19.70 19.21 1.39
C ASP A 244 -19.82 18.72 2.84
N GLY A 245 -19.09 19.32 3.79
CA GLY A 245 -19.18 18.97 5.20
C GLY A 245 -20.57 19.26 5.82
N VAL A 246 -21.23 20.36 5.46
CA VAL A 246 -22.57 20.67 5.95
C VAL A 246 -23.60 19.67 5.42
N ILE A 247 -23.51 19.30 4.14
CA ILE A 247 -24.41 18.29 3.56
C ILE A 247 -24.22 16.95 4.24
N THR A 248 -22.97 16.48 4.38
CA THR A 248 -22.66 15.20 5.04
C THR A 248 -23.11 15.16 6.51
N ALA A 249 -23.06 16.29 7.21
CA ALA A 249 -23.51 16.36 8.61
C ALA A 249 -25.03 16.40 8.77
N LEU A 250 -25.78 16.64 7.69
CA LEU A 250 -27.25 16.68 7.69
C LEU A 250 -27.88 15.34 7.27
N GLU A 251 -27.11 14.45 6.67
CA GLU A 251 -27.52 13.11 6.22
C GLU A 251 -27.19 12.04 7.26
#